data_37607875dbd05accee48f8618379c1d2
#
_entry.id   37607875dbd05accee48f8618379c1d2
#
_cell.length_a   1.000
_cell.length_b   1.000
_cell.length_c   1.000
_cell.angle_alpha   90.00
_cell.angle_beta   90.00
_cell.angle_gamma   90.00
#
_symmetry.space_group_name_H-M   'P 1'
#
loop_
_entity.id
_entity.type
_entity.pdbx_description
1 polymer ?
#
loop_
_entity_poly.entity_id
_entity_poly.type
_entity_poly.pdbx_seq_one_letter_code
_entity_poly.pdbx_strand_id
1 'polypeptide(L)'
;MTDEERPHDPADDQTVKADFHIHTPGSKCYGDPHATYEQIVDAAIATGLQAIAITDHNTTLGIDPLRKLAYGTELVVFPGIEISTVAGHVLAIFDRIAPVAELDDLLDYVGASHTARGDGTISVSDPMDEVFRKIDERGGIAIAAHIERWPTGFLHTKESRRIKQRIHSSPYLTALEITQPQNREHWNKGLMRGFPTSRACIQGSDAHALEEIGRRPVFLKLPSLDLQGLRTAFNDYEDSIRFPEDILQDG
;
A
#
# COMPACT_ATOMS: atom_id res chain seq x y z
N MET A 1 24.30 -23.47 20.66
CA MET A 1 24.82 -22.10 20.48
C MET A 1 23.65 -21.34 19.90
N THR A 2 23.01 -20.51 20.71
CA THR A 2 21.96 -19.62 20.27
C THR A 2 22.60 -18.51 19.45
N ASP A 3 22.22 -18.34 18.18
CA ASP A 3 22.55 -17.14 17.43
C ASP A 3 21.89 -15.97 18.19
N GLU A 4 22.70 -15.26 18.96
CA GLU A 4 22.32 -13.94 19.47
C GLU A 4 22.20 -13.05 18.24
N GLU A 5 20.97 -12.63 17.91
CA GLU A 5 20.69 -11.64 16.88
C GLU A 5 21.55 -10.40 17.19
N ARG A 6 22.48 -10.10 16.30
CA ARG A 6 23.30 -8.89 16.41
C ARG A 6 22.34 -7.70 16.35
N PRO A 7 22.43 -6.71 17.27
CA PRO A 7 21.57 -5.54 17.18
C PRO A 7 21.74 -4.90 15.79
N HIS A 8 20.63 -4.55 15.17
CA HIS A 8 20.60 -3.90 13.85
C HIS A 8 21.38 -2.58 13.90
N ASP A 9 22.31 -2.38 12.94
CA ASP A 9 23.02 -1.12 12.74
C ASP A 9 22.33 -0.34 11.61
N PRO A 10 21.83 0.90 11.84
CA PRO A 10 21.21 1.73 10.80
C PRO A 10 22.12 2.01 9.58
N ALA A 11 23.44 1.78 9.71
CA ALA A 11 24.38 1.86 8.58
C ALA A 11 24.21 0.70 7.59
N ASP A 12 23.58 -0.40 8.00
CA ASP A 12 23.28 -1.56 7.15
C ASP A 12 21.96 -1.43 6.36
N ASP A 13 21.17 -0.35 6.59
CA ASP A 13 19.92 -0.12 5.92
C ASP A 13 20.12 0.10 4.40
N GLN A 14 19.28 -0.56 3.62
CA GLN A 14 19.22 -0.36 2.17
C GLN A 14 18.13 0.64 1.78
N THR A 15 18.40 1.48 0.77
CA THR A 15 17.38 2.32 0.17
C THR A 15 16.70 1.55 -0.96
N VAL A 16 15.39 1.36 -0.85
CA VAL A 16 14.56 0.61 -1.78
C VAL A 16 13.59 1.54 -2.49
N LYS A 17 13.59 1.53 -3.84
CA LYS A 17 12.58 2.19 -4.65
C LYS A 17 11.37 1.28 -4.78
N ALA A 18 10.21 1.71 -4.30
CA ALA A 18 9.01 0.90 -4.23
C ALA A 18 7.76 1.60 -4.78
N ASP A 19 6.78 0.80 -5.20
CA ASP A 19 5.43 1.23 -5.55
C ASP A 19 4.43 0.22 -4.97
N PHE A 20 3.68 0.64 -3.96
CA PHE A 20 2.75 -0.23 -3.23
C PHE A 20 1.31 -0.14 -3.69
N HIS A 21 1.05 0.50 -4.84
CA HIS A 21 -0.30 0.62 -5.37
C HIS A 21 -0.32 0.37 -6.88
N ILE A 22 -0.41 -0.90 -7.25
CA ILE A 22 -0.42 -1.34 -8.65
C ILE A 22 -1.57 -2.32 -8.86
N HIS A 23 -2.39 -2.05 -9.89
CA HIS A 23 -3.43 -2.96 -10.37
C HIS A 23 -2.94 -3.83 -11.51
N THR A 24 -3.71 -4.89 -11.75
CA THR A 24 -3.54 -5.83 -12.85
C THR A 24 -4.87 -6.01 -13.60
N PRO A 25 -4.93 -6.78 -14.69
CA PRO A 25 -6.20 -7.20 -15.29
C PRO A 25 -7.14 -7.98 -14.33
N GLY A 26 -6.71 -8.29 -13.11
CA GLY A 26 -7.57 -8.75 -12.02
C GLY A 26 -8.59 -7.70 -11.57
N SER A 27 -8.29 -6.41 -11.74
CA SER A 27 -9.19 -5.30 -11.50
C SER A 27 -9.97 -4.94 -12.76
N LYS A 28 -11.32 -4.86 -12.67
CA LYS A 28 -12.22 -4.55 -13.81
C LYS A 28 -11.96 -3.18 -14.44
N CYS A 29 -11.34 -2.26 -13.70
CA CYS A 29 -10.97 -0.92 -14.15
C CYS A 29 -9.60 -0.84 -14.82
N TYR A 30 -8.87 -1.95 -14.95
CA TYR A 30 -7.57 -1.96 -15.64
C TYR A 30 -7.75 -1.60 -17.12
N GLY A 31 -6.92 -0.67 -17.62
CA GLY A 31 -7.12 -0.03 -18.93
C GLY A 31 -7.03 -1.00 -20.10
N ASP A 32 -6.06 -1.94 -20.07
CA ASP A 32 -5.92 -2.98 -21.09
C ASP A 32 -6.16 -4.38 -20.48
N PRO A 33 -7.33 -5.00 -20.69
CA PRO A 33 -7.64 -6.32 -20.15
C PRO A 33 -6.78 -7.45 -20.79
N HIS A 34 -6.01 -7.15 -21.84
CA HIS A 34 -5.10 -8.09 -22.51
C HIS A 34 -3.65 -7.95 -22.07
N ALA A 35 -3.34 -6.97 -21.20
CA ALA A 35 -2.01 -6.84 -20.62
C ALA A 35 -1.63 -8.12 -19.88
N THR A 36 -0.40 -8.58 -20.07
CA THR A 36 0.07 -9.80 -19.41
C THR A 36 0.80 -9.48 -18.10
N TYR A 37 0.84 -10.44 -17.20
CA TYR A 37 1.60 -10.29 -15.95
C TYR A 37 3.10 -10.13 -16.19
N GLU A 38 3.65 -10.74 -17.27
CA GLU A 38 5.04 -10.54 -17.71
C GLU A 38 5.32 -9.07 -18.04
N GLN A 39 4.41 -8.44 -18.77
CA GLN A 39 4.55 -7.00 -19.12
C GLN A 39 4.54 -6.12 -17.88
N ILE A 40 3.76 -6.48 -16.83
CA ILE A 40 3.72 -5.74 -15.57
C ILE A 40 5.06 -5.88 -14.83
N VAL A 41 5.62 -7.09 -14.76
CA VAL A 41 6.94 -7.34 -14.14
C VAL A 41 8.03 -6.59 -14.91
N ASP A 42 8.04 -6.67 -16.25
CA ASP A 42 9.00 -5.98 -17.11
C ASP A 42 8.92 -4.46 -16.94
N ALA A 43 7.71 -3.89 -16.86
CA ALA A 43 7.52 -2.46 -16.63
C ALA A 43 8.02 -2.03 -15.25
N ALA A 44 7.77 -2.82 -14.21
CA ALA A 44 8.28 -2.55 -12.87
C ALA A 44 9.82 -2.56 -12.83
N ILE A 45 10.45 -3.56 -13.44
CA ILE A 45 11.91 -3.66 -13.54
C ILE A 45 12.48 -2.49 -14.38
N ALA A 46 11.86 -2.18 -15.52
CA ALA A 46 12.32 -1.10 -16.41
C ALA A 46 12.28 0.29 -15.75
N THR A 47 11.34 0.49 -14.80
CA THR A 47 11.27 1.74 -14.01
C THR A 47 12.22 1.73 -12.79
N GLY A 48 13.00 0.65 -12.60
CA GLY A 48 13.96 0.51 -11.51
C GLY A 48 13.32 0.29 -10.14
N LEU A 49 12.08 -0.23 -10.10
CA LEU A 49 11.46 -0.64 -8.86
C LEU A 49 12.11 -1.91 -8.33
N GLN A 50 12.37 -1.94 -7.02
CA GLN A 50 12.91 -3.09 -6.30
C GLN A 50 11.82 -3.80 -5.48
N ALA A 51 10.74 -3.09 -5.16
CA ALA A 51 9.58 -3.66 -4.49
C ALA A 51 8.29 -3.11 -5.08
N ILE A 52 7.30 -3.98 -5.23
CA ILE A 52 5.94 -3.61 -5.60
C ILE A 52 4.94 -4.32 -4.69
N ALA A 53 3.75 -3.75 -4.52
CA ALA A 53 2.62 -4.51 -4.04
C ALA A 53 1.54 -4.58 -5.12
N ILE A 54 0.97 -5.76 -5.30
CA ILE A 54 -0.19 -5.97 -6.16
C ILE A 54 -1.43 -5.77 -5.32
N THR A 55 -2.22 -4.80 -5.69
CA THR A 55 -3.34 -4.30 -4.89
C THR A 55 -4.61 -4.19 -5.71
N ASP A 56 -4.96 -5.25 -6.42
CA ASP A 56 -6.22 -5.32 -7.17
C ASP A 56 -7.44 -5.10 -6.26
N HIS A 57 -8.48 -4.47 -6.79
CA HIS A 57 -9.70 -4.19 -6.04
C HIS A 57 -10.39 -5.45 -5.55
N ASN A 58 -10.47 -5.63 -4.23
CA ASN A 58 -11.19 -6.72 -3.58
C ASN A 58 -10.87 -8.12 -4.15
N THR A 59 -9.67 -8.35 -4.68
CA THR A 59 -9.27 -9.65 -5.26
C THR A 59 -7.77 -9.90 -5.13
N THR A 60 -7.40 -11.16 -5.20
CA THR A 60 -6.02 -11.66 -5.07
C THR A 60 -5.47 -12.25 -6.36
N LEU A 61 -6.24 -12.20 -7.46
CA LEU A 61 -5.97 -12.93 -8.70
C LEU A 61 -4.60 -12.65 -9.33
N GLY A 62 -4.09 -11.42 -9.23
CA GLY A 62 -2.81 -11.00 -9.80
C GLY A 62 -1.57 -11.44 -8.99
N ILE A 63 -1.72 -11.82 -7.72
CA ILE A 63 -0.60 -11.97 -6.78
C ILE A 63 0.31 -13.13 -7.15
N ASP A 64 -0.19 -14.37 -7.16
CA ASP A 64 0.64 -15.56 -7.38
C ASP A 64 1.26 -15.62 -8.79
N PRO A 65 0.56 -15.24 -9.89
CA PRO A 65 1.18 -15.12 -11.20
C PRO A 65 2.38 -14.17 -11.21
N LEU A 66 2.25 -12.98 -10.61
CA LEU A 66 3.32 -11.98 -10.58
C LEU A 66 4.49 -12.41 -9.68
N ARG A 67 4.21 -13.00 -8.51
CA ARG A 67 5.26 -13.55 -7.63
C ARG A 67 6.05 -14.65 -8.34
N LYS A 68 5.38 -15.52 -9.10
CA LYS A 68 6.05 -16.58 -9.87
C LYS A 68 6.94 -16.01 -10.96
N LEU A 69 6.51 -14.96 -11.67
CA LEU A 69 7.27 -14.32 -12.74
C LEU A 69 8.45 -13.50 -12.19
N ALA A 70 8.28 -12.85 -11.06
CA ALA A 70 9.35 -12.10 -10.39
C ALA A 70 10.38 -13.02 -9.71
N TYR A 71 10.07 -14.32 -9.54
CA TYR A 71 11.00 -15.25 -8.90
C TYR A 71 12.31 -15.38 -9.67
N GLY A 72 13.43 -15.13 -8.99
CA GLY A 72 14.77 -15.13 -9.57
C GLY A 72 15.20 -13.79 -10.18
N THR A 73 14.37 -12.77 -10.10
CA THR A 73 14.72 -11.36 -10.39
C THR A 73 15.04 -10.61 -9.09
N GLU A 74 15.45 -9.35 -9.19
CA GLU A 74 15.66 -8.47 -8.04
C GLU A 74 14.35 -7.81 -7.53
N LEU A 75 13.24 -8.00 -8.25
CA LEU A 75 11.94 -7.42 -7.89
C LEU A 75 11.25 -8.25 -6.82
N VAL A 76 10.95 -7.63 -5.68
CA VAL A 76 10.14 -8.24 -4.61
C VAL A 76 8.67 -7.86 -4.80
N VAL A 77 7.79 -8.86 -4.84
CA VAL A 77 6.34 -8.67 -4.94
C VAL A 77 5.69 -8.97 -3.60
N PHE A 78 5.18 -7.94 -2.94
CA PHE A 78 4.34 -8.07 -1.75
C PHE A 78 2.91 -8.40 -2.16
N PRO A 79 2.28 -9.42 -1.55
CA PRO A 79 0.86 -9.66 -1.73
C PRO A 79 0.06 -8.56 -1.04
N GLY A 80 -0.92 -8.02 -1.73
CA GLY A 80 -1.79 -6.98 -1.22
C GLY A 80 -3.17 -7.00 -1.86
N ILE A 81 -4.04 -6.16 -1.35
CA ILE A 81 -5.40 -5.95 -1.86
C ILE A 81 -5.76 -4.48 -1.65
N GLU A 82 -6.39 -3.85 -2.62
CA GLU A 82 -7.10 -2.61 -2.38
C GLU A 82 -8.56 -2.92 -2.01
N ILE A 83 -8.87 -2.80 -0.72
CA ILE A 83 -10.20 -3.08 -0.17
C ILE A 83 -11.05 -1.82 -0.27
N SER A 84 -12.18 -1.91 -0.98
CA SER A 84 -13.11 -0.79 -1.16
C SER A 84 -14.07 -0.71 0.02
N THR A 85 -14.14 0.45 0.69
CA THR A 85 -15.09 0.76 1.77
C THR A 85 -15.93 1.99 1.44
N VAL A 86 -17.01 2.22 2.18
CA VAL A 86 -17.83 3.44 2.01
C VAL A 86 -17.07 4.73 2.37
N ALA A 87 -15.98 4.62 3.15
CA ALA A 87 -15.15 5.73 3.57
C ALA A 87 -13.90 5.94 2.70
N GLY A 88 -13.76 5.22 1.58
CA GLY A 88 -12.59 5.21 0.71
C GLY A 88 -11.93 3.84 0.66
N HIS A 89 -10.73 3.78 0.10
CA HIS A 89 -10.04 2.50 -0.12
C HIS A 89 -8.90 2.29 0.88
N VAL A 90 -8.57 1.01 1.08
CA VAL A 90 -7.52 0.57 2.01
C VAL A 90 -6.57 -0.37 1.27
N LEU A 91 -5.29 -0.07 1.24
CA LEU A 91 -4.28 -1.04 0.84
C LEU A 91 -3.99 -1.93 2.04
N ALA A 92 -4.24 -3.21 1.90
CA ALA A 92 -3.84 -4.26 2.83
C ALA A 92 -2.58 -4.92 2.27
N ILE A 93 -1.42 -4.72 2.91
CA ILE A 93 -0.13 -5.26 2.46
C ILE A 93 0.32 -6.33 3.44
N PHE A 94 0.76 -7.48 2.91
CA PHE A 94 1.20 -8.62 3.70
C PHE A 94 2.65 -8.98 3.38
N ASP A 95 3.25 -9.82 4.22
CA ASP A 95 4.61 -10.28 4.00
C ASP A 95 4.73 -10.99 2.64
N ARG A 96 5.88 -10.83 2.01
CA ARG A 96 6.18 -11.41 0.68
C ARG A 96 5.97 -12.93 0.60
N ILE A 97 5.97 -13.63 1.73
CA ILE A 97 5.74 -15.07 1.80
C ILE A 97 4.30 -15.45 2.22
N ALA A 98 3.44 -14.46 2.55
CA ALA A 98 2.07 -14.74 2.97
C ALA A 98 1.30 -15.53 1.89
N PRO A 99 0.60 -16.60 2.27
CA PRO A 99 -0.22 -17.38 1.35
C PRO A 99 -1.41 -16.54 0.83
N VAL A 100 -1.70 -16.61 -0.47
CA VAL A 100 -2.86 -15.91 -1.08
C VAL A 100 -4.17 -16.30 -0.42
N ALA A 101 -4.30 -17.55 0.03
CA ALA A 101 -5.49 -18.01 0.75
C ALA A 101 -5.81 -17.19 2.02
N GLU A 102 -4.79 -16.71 2.73
CA GLU A 102 -5.00 -15.86 3.92
C GLU A 102 -5.59 -14.50 3.56
N LEU A 103 -5.23 -13.97 2.38
CA LEU A 103 -5.77 -12.73 1.86
C LEU A 103 -7.21 -12.92 1.34
N ASP A 104 -7.51 -14.07 0.73
CA ASP A 104 -8.89 -14.42 0.34
C ASP A 104 -9.79 -14.57 1.57
N ASP A 105 -9.30 -15.23 2.63
CA ASP A 105 -10.00 -15.32 3.92
C ASP A 105 -10.21 -13.95 4.56
N LEU A 106 -9.26 -13.02 4.40
CA LEU A 106 -9.46 -11.63 4.86
C LEU A 106 -10.60 -10.95 4.10
N LEU A 107 -10.68 -11.13 2.79
CA LEU A 107 -11.76 -10.54 1.98
C LEU A 107 -13.13 -11.03 2.44
N ASP A 108 -13.27 -12.32 2.71
CA ASP A 108 -14.50 -12.88 3.27
C ASP A 108 -14.76 -12.34 4.68
N TYR A 109 -13.71 -12.19 5.51
CA TYR A 109 -13.81 -11.69 6.88
C TYR A 109 -14.23 -10.22 6.96
N VAL A 110 -13.85 -9.37 5.99
CA VAL A 110 -14.32 -7.98 5.91
C VAL A 110 -15.66 -7.83 5.18
N GLY A 111 -16.24 -8.93 4.72
CA GLY A 111 -17.55 -8.98 4.07
C GLY A 111 -17.53 -8.56 2.61
N ALA A 112 -16.48 -8.89 1.87
CA ALA A 112 -16.43 -8.72 0.43
C ALA A 112 -17.37 -9.73 -0.25
N SER A 113 -18.39 -9.23 -0.96
CA SER A 113 -19.25 -10.11 -1.75
C SER A 113 -18.54 -10.66 -3.00
N HIS A 114 -19.03 -11.77 -3.55
CA HIS A 114 -18.50 -12.29 -4.81
C HIS A 114 -18.55 -11.28 -5.96
N THR A 115 -19.56 -10.42 -5.98
CA THR A 115 -19.70 -9.37 -7.01
C THR A 115 -18.70 -8.24 -6.83
N ALA A 116 -18.15 -8.04 -5.62
CA ALA A 116 -17.13 -7.04 -5.33
C ALA A 116 -15.75 -7.45 -5.86
N ARG A 117 -15.51 -8.73 -6.13
CA ARG A 117 -14.21 -9.23 -6.58
C ARG A 117 -13.80 -8.54 -7.90
N GLY A 118 -12.66 -7.88 -7.89
CA GLY A 118 -12.14 -7.09 -9.01
C GLY A 118 -12.84 -5.73 -9.24
N ASP A 119 -13.84 -5.35 -8.43
CA ASP A 119 -14.65 -4.16 -8.64
C ASP A 119 -14.46 -3.13 -7.51
N GLY A 120 -13.75 -2.05 -7.81
CA GLY A 120 -13.47 -0.95 -6.87
C GLY A 120 -14.70 -0.11 -6.49
N THR A 121 -15.81 -0.26 -7.21
CA THR A 121 -17.05 0.49 -6.94
C THR A 121 -17.96 -0.17 -5.91
N ILE A 122 -17.69 -1.44 -5.58
CA ILE A 122 -18.49 -2.21 -4.61
C ILE A 122 -17.73 -2.30 -3.29
N SER A 123 -18.25 -1.64 -2.27
CA SER A 123 -17.67 -1.65 -0.94
C SER A 123 -17.92 -2.98 -0.21
N VAL A 124 -16.97 -3.37 0.64
CA VAL A 124 -17.17 -4.42 1.64
C VAL A 124 -18.18 -3.97 2.69
N SER A 125 -18.69 -4.90 3.50
CA SER A 125 -19.70 -4.58 4.52
C SER A 125 -19.14 -3.88 5.74
N ASP A 126 -17.88 -4.08 6.05
CA ASP A 126 -17.24 -3.51 7.22
C ASP A 126 -16.89 -2.02 7.05
N PRO A 127 -16.99 -1.23 8.12
CA PRO A 127 -16.47 0.13 8.12
C PRO A 127 -14.93 0.13 8.07
N MET A 128 -14.36 1.21 7.53
CA MET A 128 -12.92 1.30 7.22
C MET A 128 -12.00 1.06 8.44
N ASP A 129 -12.38 1.53 9.62
CA ASP A 129 -11.60 1.32 10.86
C ASP A 129 -11.62 -0.16 11.32
N GLU A 130 -12.70 -0.89 11.07
CA GLU A 130 -12.76 -2.34 11.28
C GLU A 130 -11.93 -3.11 10.26
N VAL A 131 -11.90 -2.66 9.00
CA VAL A 131 -11.01 -3.22 7.97
C VAL A 131 -9.55 -3.09 8.41
N PHE A 132 -9.11 -1.93 8.92
CA PHE A 132 -7.74 -1.77 9.46
C PHE A 132 -7.44 -2.77 10.58
N ARG A 133 -8.36 -2.91 11.54
CA ARG A 133 -8.19 -3.84 12.67
C ARG A 133 -8.05 -5.29 12.19
N LYS A 134 -8.88 -5.70 11.24
CA LYS A 134 -8.86 -7.06 10.69
C LYS A 134 -7.60 -7.35 9.86
N ILE A 135 -7.05 -6.35 9.17
CA ILE A 135 -5.74 -6.44 8.50
C ILE A 135 -4.62 -6.65 9.53
N ASP A 136 -4.61 -5.85 10.60
CA ASP A 136 -3.60 -5.96 11.65
C ASP A 136 -3.67 -7.31 12.39
N GLU A 137 -4.87 -7.81 12.70
CA GLU A 137 -5.08 -9.14 13.30
C GLU A 137 -4.52 -10.29 12.45
N ARG A 138 -4.45 -10.10 11.12
CA ARG A 138 -3.85 -11.04 10.18
C ARG A 138 -2.36 -10.75 9.91
N GLY A 139 -1.76 -9.85 10.68
CA GLY A 139 -0.34 -9.49 10.57
C GLY A 139 -0.02 -8.59 9.38
N GLY A 140 -1.02 -8.03 8.69
CA GLY A 140 -0.82 -7.11 7.58
C GLY A 140 -0.58 -5.66 8.00
N ILE A 141 -0.27 -4.80 7.03
CA ILE A 141 -0.16 -3.34 7.16
C ILE A 141 -1.37 -2.72 6.45
N ALA A 142 -2.07 -1.80 7.14
CA ALA A 142 -3.21 -1.05 6.59
C ALA A 142 -2.78 0.38 6.21
N ILE A 143 -2.97 0.75 4.94
CA ILE A 143 -2.68 2.08 4.40
C ILE A 143 -3.98 2.66 3.83
N ALA A 144 -4.38 3.86 4.25
CA ALA A 144 -5.51 4.54 3.62
C ALA A 144 -5.10 5.06 2.25
N ALA A 145 -5.73 4.53 1.18
CA ALA A 145 -5.34 4.79 -0.21
C ALA A 145 -5.75 6.19 -0.68
N HIS A 146 -4.88 6.83 -1.46
CA HIS A 146 -5.10 8.10 -2.19
C HIS A 146 -6.09 9.06 -1.52
N ILE A 147 -5.87 9.33 -0.20
CA ILE A 147 -6.85 9.98 0.70
C ILE A 147 -7.34 11.36 0.22
N GLU A 148 -6.56 12.06 -0.57
CA GLU A 148 -6.83 13.41 -1.08
C GLU A 148 -7.43 13.41 -2.50
N ARG A 149 -7.58 12.24 -3.14
CA ARG A 149 -8.10 12.14 -4.52
C ARG A 149 -9.54 12.64 -4.61
N TRP A 150 -9.79 13.55 -5.53
CA TRP A 150 -11.16 13.95 -5.87
C TRP A 150 -11.74 13.04 -6.97
N PRO A 151 -13.01 12.58 -6.87
CA PRO A 151 -13.96 12.74 -5.75
C PRO A 151 -13.97 11.55 -4.78
N THR A 152 -13.13 10.52 -4.98
CA THR A 152 -13.24 9.18 -4.35
C THR A 152 -12.37 9.00 -3.11
N GLY A 153 -11.40 9.88 -2.89
CA GLY A 153 -10.50 9.78 -1.73
C GLY A 153 -11.22 10.00 -0.39
N PHE A 154 -10.67 9.45 0.67
CA PHE A 154 -11.19 9.50 2.03
C PHE A 154 -11.71 10.89 2.46
N LEU A 155 -10.97 11.96 2.14
CA LEU A 155 -11.37 13.33 2.50
C LEU A 155 -12.66 13.78 1.81
N HIS A 156 -12.99 13.21 0.66
CA HIS A 156 -14.11 13.64 -0.19
C HIS A 156 -15.33 12.71 -0.11
N THR A 157 -15.24 11.60 0.63
CA THR A 157 -16.39 10.73 0.88
C THR A 157 -17.47 11.46 1.67
N LYS A 158 -18.69 10.90 1.66
CA LYS A 158 -19.88 11.47 2.33
C LYS A 158 -19.86 11.28 3.86
N GLU A 159 -18.85 10.58 4.39
CA GLU A 159 -18.74 10.34 5.83
C GLU A 159 -18.61 11.64 6.62
N SER A 160 -19.25 11.67 7.80
CA SER A 160 -19.21 12.83 8.69
C SER A 160 -17.77 13.09 9.17
N ARG A 161 -17.45 14.35 9.49
CA ARG A 161 -16.13 14.71 10.03
C ARG A 161 -15.77 13.88 11.27
N ARG A 162 -16.73 13.58 12.15
CA ARG A 162 -16.51 12.77 13.34
C ARG A 162 -16.10 11.35 13.01
N ILE A 163 -16.74 10.73 12.01
CA ILE A 163 -16.38 9.39 11.53
C ILE A 163 -14.98 9.42 10.91
N LYS A 164 -14.68 10.39 10.04
CA LYS A 164 -13.36 10.55 9.45
C LYS A 164 -12.26 10.74 10.50
N GLN A 165 -12.51 11.51 11.55
CA GLN A 165 -11.57 11.66 12.65
C GLN A 165 -11.33 10.35 13.40
N ARG A 166 -12.38 9.56 13.66
CA ARG A 166 -12.27 8.24 14.30
C ARG A 166 -11.43 7.30 13.43
N ILE A 167 -11.72 7.22 12.14
CA ILE A 167 -10.98 6.39 11.19
C ILE A 167 -9.50 6.79 11.17
N HIS A 168 -9.20 8.07 11.00
CA HIS A 168 -7.84 8.58 10.96
C HIS A 168 -7.05 8.37 12.26
N SER A 169 -7.72 8.39 13.41
CA SER A 169 -7.09 8.15 14.72
C SER A 169 -7.00 6.66 15.09
N SER A 170 -7.44 5.74 14.23
CA SER A 170 -7.37 4.30 14.49
C SER A 170 -5.93 3.86 14.77
N PRO A 171 -5.65 3.11 15.84
CA PRO A 171 -4.31 2.61 16.12
C PRO A 171 -3.82 1.58 15.10
N TYR A 172 -4.73 1.03 14.30
CA TYR A 172 -4.45 0.04 13.26
C TYR A 172 -4.16 0.65 11.89
N LEU A 173 -4.33 1.96 11.72
CA LEU A 173 -3.93 2.68 10.51
C LEU A 173 -2.44 2.97 10.55
N THR A 174 -1.67 2.32 9.69
CA THR A 174 -0.22 2.43 9.66
C THR A 174 0.25 3.68 8.91
N ALA A 175 -0.29 3.94 7.71
CA ALA A 175 0.15 5.05 6.87
C ALA A 175 -1.00 5.63 6.03
N LEU A 176 -0.74 6.78 5.44
CA LEU A 176 -1.61 7.43 4.45
C LEU A 176 -0.92 7.41 3.10
N GLU A 177 -1.63 7.02 2.05
CA GLU A 177 -1.20 7.30 0.69
C GLU A 177 -1.77 8.66 0.28
N ILE A 178 -0.87 9.62 0.05
CA ILE A 178 -1.23 11.00 -0.32
C ILE A 178 -1.04 11.24 -1.80
N THR A 179 -1.87 12.10 -2.38
CA THR A 179 -1.78 12.49 -3.79
C THR A 179 -1.18 13.89 -3.98
N GLN A 180 -1.02 14.63 -2.89
CA GLN A 180 -0.47 15.99 -2.86
C GLN A 180 0.79 16.01 -1.97
N PRO A 181 2.01 15.83 -2.53
CA PRO A 181 3.26 15.73 -1.76
C PRO A 181 3.52 16.94 -0.84
N GLN A 182 3.05 18.13 -1.23
CA GLN A 182 3.15 19.35 -0.41
C GLN A 182 2.41 19.26 0.93
N ASN A 183 1.46 18.34 1.09
CA ASN A 183 0.72 18.12 2.34
C ASN A 183 1.41 17.12 3.27
N ARG A 184 2.48 16.44 2.83
CA ARG A 184 3.17 15.39 3.59
C ARG A 184 3.56 15.85 5.00
N GLU A 185 4.21 17.02 5.10
CA GLU A 185 4.65 17.54 6.39
C GLU A 185 3.49 17.78 7.36
N HIS A 186 2.35 18.28 6.85
CA HIS A 186 1.17 18.51 7.68
C HIS A 186 0.57 17.19 8.20
N TRP A 187 0.53 16.16 7.36
CA TRP A 187 0.07 14.82 7.77
C TRP A 187 1.04 14.16 8.75
N ASN A 188 2.33 14.19 8.44
CA ASN A 188 3.36 13.60 9.29
C ASN A 188 3.37 14.21 10.70
N LYS A 189 3.13 15.52 10.82
CA LYS A 189 3.15 16.24 12.09
C LYS A 189 1.78 16.38 12.76
N GLY A 190 0.71 15.80 12.21
CA GLY A 190 -0.65 15.96 12.76
C GLY A 190 -1.18 17.39 12.72
N LEU A 191 -0.69 18.20 11.77
CA LEU A 191 -1.09 19.61 11.61
C LEU A 191 -2.24 19.78 10.62
N MET A 192 -2.68 18.70 9.97
CA MET A 192 -3.81 18.77 9.05
C MET A 192 -5.10 19.10 9.81
N ARG A 193 -5.80 20.14 9.34
CA ARG A 193 -6.98 20.67 10.02
C ARG A 193 -8.06 19.59 10.25
N GLY A 194 -8.26 19.24 11.50
CA GLY A 194 -9.25 18.26 11.93
C GLY A 194 -8.73 16.84 12.03
N PHE A 195 -7.44 16.61 11.77
CA PHE A 195 -6.78 15.31 11.85
C PHE A 195 -5.47 15.44 12.63
N PRO A 196 -5.53 15.50 13.98
CA PRO A 196 -4.38 15.83 14.82
C PRO A 196 -3.42 14.66 15.07
N THR A 197 -3.70 13.47 14.53
CA THR A 197 -2.82 12.31 14.68
C THR A 197 -1.73 12.36 13.61
N SER A 198 -0.47 12.31 14.02
CA SER A 198 0.68 12.16 13.12
C SER A 198 0.63 10.81 12.40
N ARG A 199 0.93 10.80 11.11
CA ARG A 199 0.90 9.57 10.28
C ARG A 199 2.04 9.55 9.30
N ALA A 200 2.64 8.39 9.11
CA ALA A 200 3.51 8.14 7.97
C ALA A 200 2.75 8.42 6.67
N CYS A 201 3.45 9.03 5.70
CA CYS A 201 2.89 9.26 4.37
C CYS A 201 3.72 8.56 3.33
N ILE A 202 3.05 7.87 2.41
CA ILE A 202 3.62 7.35 1.18
C ILE A 202 2.88 7.93 -0.02
N GLN A 203 3.41 7.66 -1.19
CA GLN A 203 2.70 7.78 -2.47
C GLN A 203 2.75 6.47 -3.23
N GLY A 204 1.84 6.27 -4.17
CA GLY A 204 1.77 5.12 -5.05
C GLY A 204 1.30 5.56 -6.43
N SER A 205 1.55 4.75 -7.45
CA SER A 205 1.12 5.06 -8.81
C SER A 205 -0.38 4.93 -8.98
N ASP A 206 -1.00 3.99 -8.27
CA ASP A 206 -2.36 3.53 -8.54
C ASP A 206 -2.52 3.19 -10.03
N ALA A 207 -1.53 2.41 -10.51
CA ALA A 207 -1.35 2.11 -11.93
C ALA A 207 -2.46 1.21 -12.44
N HIS A 208 -3.15 1.66 -13.49
CA HIS A 208 -4.17 0.91 -14.22
C HIS A 208 -3.75 0.65 -15.69
N ALA A 209 -2.50 0.97 -16.03
CA ALA A 209 -1.86 0.72 -17.30
C ALA A 209 -0.34 0.55 -17.11
N LEU A 210 0.32 -0.11 -18.05
CA LEU A 210 1.76 -0.43 -17.95
C LEU A 210 2.63 0.82 -17.80
N GLU A 211 2.33 1.89 -18.54
CA GLU A 211 3.04 3.16 -18.52
C GLU A 211 2.88 3.96 -17.24
N GLU A 212 1.95 3.57 -16.39
CA GLU A 212 1.70 4.22 -15.10
C GLU A 212 2.54 3.62 -13.97
N ILE A 213 3.07 2.41 -14.14
CA ILE A 213 3.83 1.68 -13.12
C ILE A 213 5.08 2.47 -12.75
N GLY A 214 5.24 2.75 -11.45
CA GLY A 214 6.38 3.48 -10.91
C GLY A 214 6.39 4.98 -11.19
N ARG A 215 5.29 5.57 -11.71
CA ARG A 215 5.19 7.04 -11.93
C ARG A 215 5.23 7.85 -10.64
N ARG A 216 4.90 7.23 -9.50
CA ARG A 216 4.88 7.84 -8.17
C ARG A 216 5.53 6.90 -7.14
N PRO A 217 6.83 6.60 -7.28
CA PRO A 217 7.51 5.70 -6.38
C PRO A 217 7.75 6.35 -5.02
N VAL A 218 7.93 5.53 -4.01
CA VAL A 218 8.47 5.92 -2.72
C VAL A 218 9.87 5.29 -2.55
N PHE A 219 10.76 6.00 -1.86
CA PHE A 219 12.07 5.49 -1.48
C PHE A 219 12.08 5.24 0.01
N LEU A 220 12.40 4.01 0.38
CA LEU A 220 12.36 3.55 1.76
C LEU A 220 13.73 3.11 2.21
N LYS A 221 14.20 3.63 3.32
CA LYS A 221 15.37 3.12 4.03
C LYS A 221 14.91 1.98 4.94
N LEU A 222 15.34 0.76 4.63
CA LEU A 222 14.83 -0.48 5.24
C LEU A 222 15.96 -1.31 5.86
N PRO A 223 15.77 -1.85 7.08
CA PRO A 223 16.67 -2.86 7.64
C PRO A 223 16.58 -4.20 6.90
N SER A 224 15.40 -4.53 6.36
CA SER A 224 15.15 -5.73 5.57
C SER A 224 14.00 -5.49 4.57
N LEU A 225 14.04 -6.17 3.42
CA LEU A 225 12.98 -6.07 2.41
C LEU A 225 11.90 -7.12 2.65
N ASP A 226 11.19 -6.94 3.76
CA ASP A 226 10.06 -7.74 4.21
C ASP A 226 9.04 -6.84 4.94
N LEU A 227 7.94 -7.43 5.43
CA LEU A 227 6.90 -6.66 6.10
C LEU A 227 7.38 -6.01 7.40
N GLN A 228 8.32 -6.64 8.11
CA GLN A 228 8.86 -6.09 9.35
C GLN A 228 9.74 -4.85 9.07
N GLY A 229 10.55 -4.89 8.02
CA GLY A 229 11.30 -3.73 7.56
C GLY A 229 10.38 -2.57 7.15
N LEU A 230 9.27 -2.86 6.44
CA LEU A 230 8.26 -1.85 6.12
C LEU A 230 7.64 -1.24 7.39
N ARG A 231 7.30 -2.06 8.40
CA ARG A 231 6.79 -1.56 9.70
C ARG A 231 7.79 -0.63 10.38
N THR A 232 9.07 -1.00 10.36
CA THR A 232 10.14 -0.16 10.92
C THR A 232 10.21 1.18 10.21
N ALA A 233 10.23 1.19 8.87
CA ALA A 233 10.28 2.43 8.10
C ALA A 233 9.02 3.31 8.30
N PHE A 234 7.84 2.71 8.43
CA PHE A 234 6.61 3.47 8.70
C PHE A 234 6.56 4.04 10.14
N ASN A 235 7.20 3.40 11.10
CA ASN A 235 7.33 3.94 12.45
C ASN A 235 8.35 5.08 12.52
N ASP A 236 9.43 4.98 11.74
CA ASP A 236 10.52 5.96 11.63
C ASP A 236 10.44 6.76 10.32
N TYR A 237 9.22 7.16 9.94
CA TYR A 237 8.93 7.70 8.62
C TYR A 237 9.66 9.02 8.29
N GLU A 238 10.01 9.82 9.28
CA GLU A 238 10.71 11.09 9.06
C GLU A 238 12.11 10.87 8.49
N ASP A 239 12.80 9.83 8.92
CA ASP A 239 14.15 9.48 8.47
C ASP A 239 14.16 8.41 7.38
N SER A 240 13.12 7.57 7.33
CA SER A 240 13.09 6.37 6.48
C SER A 240 12.31 6.53 5.18
N ILE A 241 11.43 7.54 5.04
CA ILE A 241 10.59 7.70 3.84
C ILE A 241 11.00 8.95 3.08
N ARG A 242 11.32 8.79 1.79
CA ARG A 242 11.62 9.87 0.85
C ARG A 242 10.75 9.78 -0.40
N PHE A 243 10.37 10.94 -0.92
CA PHE A 243 9.70 11.07 -2.20
C PHE A 243 10.72 11.49 -3.28
N PRO A 244 10.40 11.35 -4.58
CA PRO A 244 11.32 11.78 -5.64
C PRO A 244 11.81 13.24 -5.50
N GLU A 245 10.95 14.12 -5.02
CA GLU A 245 11.25 15.54 -4.81
C GLU A 245 12.35 15.77 -3.76
N ASP A 246 12.44 14.91 -2.75
CA ASP A 246 13.45 15.00 -1.69
C ASP A 246 14.84 14.65 -2.25
N ILE A 247 14.90 13.62 -3.11
CA ILE A 247 16.16 13.14 -3.70
C ILE A 247 16.75 14.15 -4.67
N LEU A 248 15.90 14.89 -5.39
CA LEU A 248 16.32 15.93 -6.32
C LEU A 248 16.89 17.17 -5.62
N GLN A 249 16.62 17.37 -4.33
CA GLN A 249 17.11 18.50 -3.56
C GLN A 249 18.48 18.23 -2.91
N ASP A 250 18.85 16.95 -2.73
CA ASP A 250 20.09 16.54 -2.09
C ASP A 250 21.26 16.35 -3.09
N GLY A 251 21.02 16.52 -4.40
CA GLY A 251 22.00 16.39 -5.52
C GLY A 251 22.27 17.69 -6.24
#